data_ae3371ba83a7d2630a47232ccb91940c
#
_entry.id   ae3371ba83a7d2630a47232ccb91940c
#
_cell.length_a   1.000
_cell.length_b   1.000
_cell.length_c   1.000
_cell.angle_alpha   90.00
_cell.angle_beta   90.00
_cell.angle_gamma   90.00
#
_symmetry.space_group_name_H-M   'P 1'
#
loop_
_entity.id
_entity.type
_entity.pdbx_description
1 polymer ?
#
loop_
_entity_poly.entity_id
_entity_poly.type
_entity_poly.pdbx_seq_one_letter_code
_entity_poly.pdbx_strand_id
1 'polypeptide(L)'
;MYNKLVRLEVMRNLGKEVNDFISSYLTPVEKIWQPTDFLPDSASSEFKYEVEELQTFAREMDYDLFVTLIGDCITEEALPTYESWLMGIDGVNQEESSGWAKWIRNWTAEENRHGDLLNKYLYLCGRVNMREVEITTQYLIQDGLDIGTTMDPYRNFIYTSFQETATNVSHRRVGTLAKQSGNVKLAKMCGVIAA
;
A
#
# COMPACT_ATOMS: atom_id res chain seq x y z
N MET A 1 6.00 -16.53 29.96
CA MET A 1 7.20 -15.68 30.20
C MET A 1 8.43 -16.16 29.42
N TYR A 2 8.85 -17.41 29.56
CA TYR A 2 10.01 -17.97 28.83
C TYR A 2 9.94 -17.83 27.32
N ASN A 3 8.80 -18.15 26.71
CA ASN A 3 8.61 -18.06 25.26
C ASN A 3 8.71 -16.61 24.71
N LYS A 4 8.32 -15.61 25.50
CA LYS A 4 8.46 -14.20 25.11
C LYS A 4 9.94 -13.78 25.06
N LEU A 5 10.75 -14.18 26.04
CA LEU A 5 12.18 -13.85 26.09
C LEU A 5 12.93 -14.43 24.89
N VAL A 6 12.63 -15.68 24.53
CA VAL A 6 13.24 -16.32 23.35
C VAL A 6 12.87 -15.58 22.06
N ARG A 7 11.61 -15.17 21.90
CA ARG A 7 11.18 -14.39 20.73
C ARG A 7 11.89 -13.05 20.64
N LEU A 8 12.02 -12.33 21.74
CA LEU A 8 12.75 -11.07 21.80
C LEU A 8 14.23 -11.22 21.41
N GLU A 9 14.87 -12.31 21.87
CA GLU A 9 16.24 -12.61 21.49
C GLU A 9 16.39 -12.90 20.00
N VAL A 10 15.47 -13.68 19.43
CA VAL A 10 15.44 -13.95 17.99
C VAL A 10 15.25 -12.66 17.19
N MET A 11 14.27 -11.82 17.58
CA MET A 11 14.02 -10.53 16.92
C MET A 11 15.23 -9.60 16.97
N ARG A 12 15.94 -9.56 18.11
CA ARG A 12 17.16 -8.78 18.25
C ARG A 12 18.28 -9.27 17.30
N ASN A 13 18.46 -10.58 17.20
CA ASN A 13 19.47 -11.15 16.32
C ASN A 13 19.15 -10.89 14.85
N LEU A 14 17.92 -11.16 14.42
CA LEU A 14 17.47 -10.90 13.06
C LEU A 14 17.46 -9.40 12.71
N GLY A 15 17.22 -8.52 13.67
CA GLY A 15 17.23 -7.07 13.45
C GLY A 15 18.56 -6.53 12.90
N LYS A 16 19.66 -7.23 13.12
CA LYS A 16 20.98 -6.90 12.52
C LYS A 16 20.97 -7.22 11.03
N GLU A 17 20.49 -8.41 10.65
CA GLU A 17 20.37 -8.83 9.26
C GLU A 17 19.40 -7.95 8.48
N VAL A 18 18.31 -7.50 9.13
CA VAL A 18 17.36 -6.54 8.53
C VAL A 18 18.04 -5.23 8.13
N ASN A 19 19.00 -4.73 8.91
CA ASN A 19 19.79 -3.55 8.52
C ASN A 19 20.61 -3.78 7.24
N ASP A 20 21.18 -4.97 7.08
CA ASP A 20 21.95 -5.34 5.89
C ASP A 20 21.02 -5.46 4.67
N PHE A 21 19.83 -6.03 4.84
CA PHE A 21 18.81 -6.07 3.79
C PHE A 21 18.32 -4.68 3.38
N ILE A 22 18.05 -3.79 4.33
CA ILE A 22 17.68 -2.39 4.03
C ILE A 22 18.80 -1.74 3.18
N SER A 23 20.04 -1.92 3.57
CA SER A 23 21.18 -1.32 2.86
C SER A 23 21.34 -1.89 1.45
N SER A 24 20.95 -3.14 1.22
CA SER A 24 21.15 -3.87 -0.04
C SER A 24 19.97 -3.71 -1.01
N TYR A 25 18.76 -3.59 -0.51
CA TYR A 25 17.53 -3.69 -1.32
C TYR A 25 16.68 -2.42 -1.32
N LEU A 26 16.82 -1.53 -0.32
CA LEU A 26 16.05 -0.30 -0.29
C LEU A 26 16.43 0.61 -1.46
N THR A 27 15.49 0.93 -2.30
CA THR A 27 15.66 1.92 -3.36
C THR A 27 15.55 3.33 -2.77
N PRO A 28 16.50 4.24 -3.04
CA PRO A 28 16.40 5.63 -2.63
C PRO A 28 15.12 6.31 -3.14
N VAL A 29 14.48 7.12 -2.31
CA VAL A 29 13.19 7.78 -2.62
C VAL A 29 13.22 8.55 -3.93
N GLU A 30 14.35 9.15 -4.27
CA GLU A 30 14.55 9.93 -5.51
C GLU A 30 14.57 9.06 -6.78
N LYS A 31 14.71 7.75 -6.63
CA LYS A 31 14.80 6.79 -7.74
C LYS A 31 13.55 5.95 -7.94
N ILE A 32 12.64 5.96 -6.97
CA ILE A 32 11.38 5.23 -7.08
C ILE A 32 10.33 6.07 -7.77
N TRP A 33 9.39 5.40 -8.42
CA TRP A 33 8.27 6.07 -9.08
C TRP A 33 7.42 6.87 -8.10
N GLN A 34 6.79 7.92 -8.60
CA GLN A 34 5.87 8.75 -7.82
C GLN A 34 4.47 8.72 -8.48
N PRO A 35 3.39 8.93 -7.73
CA PRO A 35 2.03 8.96 -8.28
C PRO A 35 1.87 9.87 -9.49
N THR A 36 2.55 11.02 -9.50
CA THR A 36 2.52 11.98 -10.60
C THR A 36 3.15 11.49 -11.89
N ASP A 37 3.95 10.42 -11.87
CA ASP A 37 4.51 9.81 -13.09
C ASP A 37 3.44 9.08 -13.93
N PHE A 38 2.27 8.83 -13.36
CA PHE A 38 1.18 8.06 -13.99
C PHE A 38 -0.11 8.85 -14.17
N LEU A 39 -0.22 10.01 -13.55
CA LEU A 39 -1.41 10.85 -13.57
C LEU A 39 -1.24 12.02 -14.52
N PRO A 40 -2.34 12.65 -14.98
CA PRO A 40 -2.28 13.89 -15.72
C PRO A 40 -1.44 14.96 -15.00
N ASP A 41 -0.52 15.60 -15.71
CA ASP A 41 0.31 16.66 -15.13
C ASP A 41 -0.51 17.96 -15.00
N SER A 42 -0.80 18.35 -13.77
CA SER A 42 -1.60 19.54 -13.44
C SER A 42 -0.98 20.87 -13.93
N ALA A 43 0.31 20.88 -14.26
CA ALA A 43 1.01 22.05 -14.81
C ALA A 43 1.02 22.06 -16.34
N SER A 44 0.62 20.97 -17.00
CA SER A 44 0.57 20.85 -18.44
C SER A 44 -0.63 21.57 -19.05
N SER A 45 -0.45 22.15 -20.24
CA SER A 45 -1.57 22.66 -21.07
C SER A 45 -2.54 21.54 -21.50
N GLU A 46 -2.08 20.30 -21.53
CA GLU A 46 -2.86 19.13 -21.91
C GLU A 46 -3.66 18.52 -20.74
N PHE A 47 -3.48 19.03 -19.51
CA PHE A 47 -4.09 18.48 -18.29
C PHE A 47 -5.58 18.17 -18.45
N LYS A 48 -6.34 19.17 -18.96
CA LYS A 48 -7.79 19.00 -19.13
C LYS A 48 -8.12 17.87 -20.10
N TYR A 49 -7.40 17.79 -21.21
CA TYR A 49 -7.60 16.74 -22.21
C TYR A 49 -7.27 15.35 -21.62
N GLU A 50 -6.17 15.22 -20.90
CA GLU A 50 -5.76 13.96 -20.27
C GLU A 50 -6.75 13.51 -19.19
N VAL A 51 -7.34 14.45 -18.43
CA VAL A 51 -8.41 14.15 -17.46
C VAL A 51 -9.68 13.69 -18.18
N GLU A 52 -10.10 14.34 -19.26
CA GLU A 52 -11.26 13.94 -20.07
C GLU A 52 -11.08 12.53 -20.68
N GLU A 53 -9.86 12.21 -21.14
CA GLU A 53 -9.51 10.87 -21.60
C GLU A 53 -9.63 9.83 -20.46
N LEU A 54 -9.03 10.11 -19.29
CA LEU A 54 -9.12 9.26 -18.12
C LEU A 54 -10.57 9.00 -17.70
N GLN A 55 -11.39 10.05 -17.67
CA GLN A 55 -12.82 9.96 -17.36
C GLN A 55 -13.59 9.12 -18.38
N THR A 56 -13.20 9.19 -19.65
CA THR A 56 -13.83 8.39 -20.71
C THR A 56 -13.60 6.90 -20.46
N PHE A 57 -12.36 6.50 -20.21
CA PHE A 57 -12.07 5.10 -19.86
C PHE A 57 -12.74 4.67 -18.54
N ALA A 58 -12.79 5.56 -17.55
CA ALA A 58 -13.43 5.25 -16.27
C ALA A 58 -14.93 4.98 -16.41
N ARG A 59 -15.63 5.68 -17.32
CA ARG A 59 -17.07 5.45 -17.57
C ARG A 59 -17.37 4.09 -18.18
N GLU A 60 -16.45 3.56 -18.97
CA GLU A 60 -16.59 2.26 -19.65
C GLU A 60 -16.21 1.06 -18.76
N MET A 61 -15.63 1.29 -17.58
CA MET A 61 -15.26 0.20 -16.68
C MET A 61 -16.49 -0.49 -16.09
N ASP A 62 -16.45 -1.83 -16.05
CA ASP A 62 -17.45 -2.66 -15.38
C ASP A 62 -17.50 -2.36 -13.88
N TYR A 63 -18.66 -2.55 -13.27
CA TYR A 63 -18.85 -2.30 -11.84
C TYR A 63 -17.95 -3.17 -10.97
N ASP A 64 -17.75 -4.44 -11.32
CA ASP A 64 -16.93 -5.38 -10.55
C ASP A 64 -15.48 -4.90 -10.46
N LEU A 65 -14.92 -4.46 -11.59
CA LEU A 65 -13.59 -3.87 -11.65
C LEU A 65 -13.52 -2.61 -10.80
N PHE A 66 -14.53 -1.76 -10.93
CA PHE A 66 -14.56 -0.46 -10.26
C PHE A 66 -14.71 -0.58 -8.74
N VAL A 67 -15.57 -1.48 -8.26
CA VAL A 67 -15.73 -1.77 -6.82
C VAL A 67 -14.45 -2.34 -6.23
N THR A 68 -13.79 -3.25 -6.94
CA THR A 68 -12.51 -3.81 -6.50
C THR A 68 -11.44 -2.72 -6.38
N LEU A 69 -11.34 -1.83 -7.39
CA LEU A 69 -10.39 -0.72 -7.37
C LEU A 69 -10.63 0.25 -6.19
N ILE A 70 -11.90 0.52 -5.85
CA ILE A 70 -12.24 1.32 -4.67
C ILE A 70 -11.81 0.60 -3.40
N GLY A 71 -12.05 -0.70 -3.31
CA GLY A 71 -11.61 -1.53 -2.19
C GLY A 71 -10.10 -1.52 -2.01
N ASP A 72 -9.35 -1.71 -3.09
CA ASP A 72 -7.88 -1.62 -3.09
C ASP A 72 -7.43 -0.23 -2.59
N CYS A 73 -8.03 0.86 -3.09
CA CYS A 73 -7.72 2.22 -2.65
C CYS A 73 -7.94 2.42 -1.15
N ILE A 74 -9.09 2.00 -0.62
CA ILE A 74 -9.42 2.14 0.81
C ILE A 74 -8.45 1.35 1.68
N THR A 75 -8.06 0.16 1.24
CA THR A 75 -7.10 -0.70 1.96
C THR A 75 -5.72 -0.05 2.01
N GLU A 76 -5.24 0.47 0.89
CA GLU A 76 -3.95 1.14 0.78
C GLU A 76 -3.92 2.47 1.58
N GLU A 77 -5.00 3.23 1.56
CA GLU A 77 -5.12 4.47 2.34
C GLU A 77 -5.22 4.23 3.87
N ALA A 78 -5.64 3.03 4.31
CA ALA A 78 -5.69 2.67 5.72
C ALA A 78 -4.31 2.27 6.30
N LEU A 79 -3.24 2.53 5.61
CA LEU A 79 -1.85 2.25 5.96
C LEU A 79 -1.43 2.65 7.40
N PRO A 80 -1.89 3.78 7.99
CA PRO A 80 -1.55 4.12 9.37
C PRO A 80 -1.92 3.04 10.39
N THR A 81 -2.94 2.23 10.12
CA THR A 81 -3.32 1.11 11.00
C THR A 81 -2.27 -0.01 10.97
N TYR A 82 -1.70 -0.28 9.81
CA TYR A 82 -0.64 -1.27 9.61
C TYR A 82 0.66 -0.85 10.27
N GLU A 83 1.09 0.39 10.06
CA GLU A 83 2.29 0.93 10.71
C GLU A 83 2.17 0.85 12.23
N SER A 84 1.07 1.34 12.77
CA SER A 84 0.78 1.35 14.20
C SER A 84 0.82 -0.07 14.80
N TRP A 85 0.19 -1.03 14.13
CA TRP A 85 0.18 -2.43 14.51
C TRP A 85 1.57 -3.06 14.45
N LEU A 86 2.30 -2.92 13.34
CA LEU A 86 3.65 -3.48 13.17
C LEU A 86 4.64 -2.90 14.17
N MET A 87 4.57 -1.59 14.45
CA MET A 87 5.43 -0.93 15.45
C MET A 87 5.16 -1.42 16.89
N GLY A 88 3.96 -1.94 17.16
CA GLY A 88 3.59 -2.52 18.46
C GLY A 88 4.10 -3.95 18.70
N ILE A 89 4.61 -4.64 17.68
CA ILE A 89 5.03 -6.05 17.79
C ILE A 89 6.23 -6.22 18.73
N ASP A 90 6.23 -7.30 19.52
CA ASP A 90 7.32 -7.62 20.43
C ASP A 90 8.68 -7.69 19.69
N GLY A 91 9.62 -6.90 20.13
CA GLY A 91 10.99 -6.86 19.58
C GLY A 91 11.22 -5.92 18.40
N VAL A 92 10.19 -5.21 17.91
CA VAL A 92 10.32 -4.28 16.78
C VAL A 92 10.90 -2.94 17.22
N ASN A 93 10.29 -2.27 18.19
CA ASN A 93 10.62 -0.89 18.58
C ASN A 93 11.30 -0.79 19.94
N GLN A 94 12.03 -1.83 20.36
CA GLN A 94 12.65 -1.87 21.72
C GLN A 94 14.10 -1.38 21.75
N GLU A 95 14.77 -1.30 20.58
CA GLU A 95 16.14 -0.82 20.47
C GLU A 95 16.26 0.09 19.25
N GLU A 96 16.85 1.29 19.42
CA GLU A 96 17.07 2.23 18.32
C GLU A 96 17.94 1.65 17.19
N SER A 97 18.82 0.72 17.52
CA SER A 97 19.69 0.01 16.57
C SER A 97 18.98 -1.09 15.80
N SER A 98 17.73 -1.42 16.14
CA SER A 98 16.97 -2.48 15.47
C SER A 98 16.61 -2.10 14.04
N GLY A 99 16.95 -2.95 13.08
CA GLY A 99 16.56 -2.80 11.69
C GLY A 99 15.05 -2.83 11.46
N TRP A 100 14.29 -3.48 12.35
CA TRP A 100 12.86 -3.66 12.20
C TRP A 100 12.07 -2.36 12.11
N ALA A 101 12.23 -1.47 13.06
CA ALA A 101 11.53 -0.18 13.06
C ALA A 101 11.95 0.68 11.86
N LYS A 102 13.21 0.61 11.46
CA LYS A 102 13.71 1.30 10.26
C LYS A 102 13.07 0.72 9.00
N TRP A 103 12.98 -0.61 8.90
CA TRP A 103 12.30 -1.28 7.78
C TRP A 103 10.84 -0.86 7.69
N ILE A 104 10.08 -0.93 8.80
CA ILE A 104 8.66 -0.54 8.81
C ILE A 104 8.46 0.88 8.30
N ARG A 105 9.26 1.85 8.76
CA ARG A 105 9.14 3.25 8.26
C ARG A 105 9.41 3.39 6.77
N ASN A 106 10.41 2.67 6.26
CA ASN A 106 10.72 2.70 4.83
C ASN A 106 9.64 2.00 4.00
N TRP A 107 9.16 0.85 4.48
CA TRP A 107 8.02 0.15 3.88
C TRP A 107 6.76 1.04 3.86
N THR A 108 6.41 1.68 4.99
CA THR A 108 5.29 2.63 5.06
C THR A 108 5.45 3.77 4.04
N ALA A 109 6.65 4.29 3.86
CA ALA A 109 6.90 5.34 2.87
C ALA A 109 6.71 4.85 1.42
N GLU A 110 7.03 3.59 1.13
CA GLU A 110 6.78 2.99 -0.18
C GLU A 110 5.30 2.72 -0.40
N GLU A 111 4.63 2.09 0.55
CA GLU A 111 3.20 1.76 0.48
C GLU A 111 2.31 3.00 0.38
N ASN A 112 2.67 4.10 1.04
CA ASN A 112 1.91 5.36 0.96
C ASN A 112 1.68 5.85 -0.49
N ARG A 113 2.59 5.52 -1.41
CA ARG A 113 2.44 5.88 -2.83
C ARG A 113 1.32 5.12 -3.52
N HIS A 114 1.04 3.90 -3.08
CA HIS A 114 0.01 3.03 -3.63
C HIS A 114 -1.37 3.65 -3.39
N GLY A 115 -1.67 3.97 -2.14
CA GLY A 115 -2.92 4.64 -1.75
C GLY A 115 -3.06 6.01 -2.43
N ASP A 116 -2.00 6.83 -2.40
CA ASP A 116 -1.99 8.15 -3.03
C ASP A 116 -2.25 8.10 -4.55
N LEU A 117 -1.67 7.13 -5.25
CA LEU A 117 -1.90 6.93 -6.69
C LEU A 117 -3.36 6.55 -6.98
N LEU A 118 -3.89 5.56 -6.25
CA LEU A 118 -5.26 5.10 -6.44
C LEU A 118 -6.29 6.15 -6.05
N ASN A 119 -6.08 6.86 -4.96
CA ASN A 119 -6.95 7.94 -4.50
C ASN A 119 -7.04 9.07 -5.54
N LYS A 120 -5.91 9.56 -6.01
CA LYS A 120 -5.87 10.60 -7.05
C LYS A 120 -6.52 10.14 -8.36
N TYR A 121 -6.28 8.89 -8.78
CA TYR A 121 -6.95 8.32 -9.95
C TYR A 121 -8.47 8.32 -9.77
N LEU A 122 -8.97 7.82 -8.64
CA LEU A 122 -10.41 7.78 -8.34
C LEU A 122 -11.02 9.18 -8.26
N TYR A 123 -10.31 10.14 -7.68
CA TYR A 123 -10.73 11.54 -7.65
C TYR A 123 -10.86 12.13 -9.05
N LEU A 124 -9.86 11.94 -9.91
CA LEU A 124 -9.85 12.46 -11.27
C LEU A 124 -10.85 11.77 -12.20
N CYS A 125 -11.18 10.51 -11.95
CA CYS A 125 -12.11 9.75 -12.78
C CYS A 125 -13.56 10.29 -12.72
N GLY A 126 -13.90 11.05 -11.68
CA GLY A 126 -15.20 11.70 -11.53
C GLY A 126 -16.40 10.76 -11.38
N ARG A 127 -16.16 9.46 -11.16
CA ARG A 127 -17.21 8.43 -11.07
C ARG A 127 -17.52 8.01 -9.63
N VAL A 128 -16.65 8.35 -8.68
CA VAL A 128 -16.72 7.93 -7.27
C VAL A 128 -17.23 9.06 -6.40
N ASN A 129 -18.07 8.73 -5.43
CA ASN A 129 -18.31 9.61 -4.30
C ASN A 129 -17.09 9.56 -3.34
N MET A 130 -16.10 10.39 -3.60
CA MET A 130 -14.85 10.40 -2.82
C MET A 130 -15.10 10.68 -1.34
N ARG A 131 -16.13 11.46 -1.00
CA ARG A 131 -16.48 11.72 0.40
C ARG A 131 -16.78 10.42 1.17
N GLU A 132 -17.46 9.46 0.54
CA GLU A 132 -17.74 8.16 1.18
C GLU A 132 -16.49 7.28 1.27
N VAL A 133 -15.60 7.35 0.29
CA VAL A 133 -14.28 6.69 0.35
C VAL A 133 -13.47 7.23 1.53
N GLU A 134 -13.37 8.55 1.65
CA GLU A 134 -12.65 9.24 2.73
C GLU A 134 -13.20 8.90 4.12
N ILE A 135 -14.53 8.90 4.27
CA ILE A 135 -15.20 8.52 5.52
C ILE A 135 -14.91 7.06 5.87
N THR A 136 -14.98 6.16 4.89
CA THR A 136 -14.72 4.73 5.10
C THR A 136 -13.28 4.50 5.54
N THR A 137 -12.32 5.13 4.87
CA THR A 137 -10.89 5.07 5.24
C THR A 137 -10.67 5.58 6.66
N GLN A 138 -11.29 6.70 7.05
CA GLN A 138 -11.17 7.25 8.40
C GLN A 138 -11.74 6.33 9.47
N TYR A 139 -12.87 5.65 9.19
CA TYR A 139 -13.40 4.63 10.11
C TYR A 139 -12.44 3.46 10.27
N LEU A 140 -11.84 2.95 9.19
CA LEU A 140 -10.85 1.87 9.28
C LEU A 140 -9.63 2.29 10.11
N ILE A 141 -9.14 3.51 9.92
CA ILE A 141 -8.02 4.05 10.71
C ILE A 141 -8.41 4.18 12.18
N GLN A 142 -9.62 4.68 12.47
CA GLN A 142 -10.13 4.84 13.83
C GLN A 142 -10.28 3.49 14.54
N ASP A 143 -10.78 2.47 13.86
CA ASP A 143 -11.00 1.14 14.42
C ASP A 143 -9.66 0.41 14.67
N GLY A 144 -8.63 0.75 13.94
CA GLY A 144 -7.31 0.10 14.01
C GLY A 144 -7.30 -1.29 13.38
N LEU A 145 -6.17 -1.98 13.51
CA LEU A 145 -5.99 -3.33 12.99
C LEU A 145 -5.75 -4.32 14.14
N ASP A 146 -6.66 -5.27 14.31
CA ASP A 146 -6.48 -6.43 15.19
C ASP A 146 -6.84 -7.72 14.45
N ILE A 147 -5.83 -8.50 14.13
CA ILE A 147 -5.98 -9.80 13.45
C ILE A 147 -5.97 -10.99 14.43
N GLY A 148 -6.04 -10.73 15.73
CA GLY A 148 -6.08 -11.76 16.78
C GLY A 148 -4.75 -12.49 17.00
N THR A 149 -3.62 -11.97 16.50
CA THR A 149 -2.28 -12.57 16.65
C THR A 149 -1.52 -12.05 17.86
N THR A 150 -2.10 -11.13 18.61
CA THR A 150 -1.42 -10.41 19.69
C THR A 150 -0.14 -9.72 19.21
N MET A 151 0.83 -9.47 20.07
CA MET A 151 2.14 -8.89 19.69
C MET A 151 3.17 -9.96 19.31
N ASP A 152 2.75 -11.16 18.90
CA ASP A 152 3.64 -12.26 18.52
C ASP A 152 4.33 -11.98 17.17
N PRO A 153 5.65 -11.76 17.13
CA PRO A 153 6.34 -11.40 15.90
C PRO A 153 6.23 -12.47 14.81
N TYR A 154 6.26 -13.75 15.16
CA TYR A 154 6.21 -14.83 14.18
C TYR A 154 4.87 -14.85 13.46
N ARG A 155 3.78 -14.76 14.20
CA ARG A 155 2.43 -14.74 13.62
C ARG A 155 2.19 -13.50 12.78
N ASN A 156 2.64 -12.36 13.27
CA ASN A 156 2.41 -11.08 12.62
C ASN A 156 3.21 -10.97 11.31
N PHE A 157 4.49 -11.33 11.28
CA PHE A 157 5.28 -11.29 10.04
C PHE A 157 4.87 -12.37 9.03
N ILE A 158 4.41 -13.54 9.49
CA ILE A 158 3.79 -14.53 8.61
C ILE A 158 2.52 -13.97 7.98
N TYR A 159 1.64 -13.35 8.78
CA TYR A 159 0.43 -12.71 8.27
C TYR A 159 0.76 -11.62 7.23
N THR A 160 1.71 -10.73 7.55
CA THR A 160 2.15 -9.68 6.61
C THR A 160 2.60 -10.27 5.28
N SER A 161 3.40 -11.34 5.29
CA SER A 161 3.85 -12.02 4.07
C SER A 161 2.69 -12.56 3.22
N PHE A 162 1.65 -13.12 3.84
CA PHE A 162 0.45 -13.57 3.13
C PHE A 162 -0.38 -12.41 2.60
N GLN A 163 -0.50 -11.35 3.38
CA GLN A 163 -1.20 -10.14 2.99
C GLN A 163 -0.57 -9.51 1.76
N GLU A 164 0.75 -9.29 1.76
CA GLU A 164 1.48 -8.74 0.62
C GLU A 164 1.29 -9.58 -0.64
N THR A 165 1.28 -10.90 -0.49
CA THR A 165 0.99 -11.80 -1.60
C THR A 165 -0.45 -11.62 -2.11
N ALA A 166 -1.41 -11.46 -1.22
CA ALA A 166 -2.82 -11.30 -1.59
C ALA A 166 -3.08 -9.96 -2.29
N THR A 167 -2.50 -8.86 -1.78
CA THR A 167 -2.62 -7.53 -2.41
C THR A 167 -1.94 -7.49 -3.77
N ASN A 168 -0.75 -8.08 -3.91
CA ASN A 168 -0.09 -8.26 -5.21
C ASN A 168 -1.01 -8.96 -6.24
N VAL A 169 -1.66 -10.07 -5.83
CA VAL A 169 -2.60 -10.80 -6.71
C VAL A 169 -3.81 -9.92 -7.07
N SER A 170 -4.37 -9.16 -6.12
CA SER A 170 -5.48 -8.23 -6.36
C SER A 170 -5.11 -7.20 -7.41
N HIS A 171 -4.04 -6.45 -7.19
CA HIS A 171 -3.60 -5.41 -8.12
C HIS A 171 -3.28 -5.95 -9.52
N ARG A 172 -2.63 -7.11 -9.63
CA ARG A 172 -2.37 -7.77 -10.93
C ARG A 172 -3.66 -8.15 -11.64
N ARG A 173 -4.67 -8.62 -10.90
CA ARG A 173 -5.96 -8.97 -11.48
C ARG A 173 -6.71 -7.74 -11.95
N VAL A 174 -6.77 -6.69 -11.14
CA VAL A 174 -7.34 -5.39 -11.53
C VAL A 174 -6.64 -4.84 -12.77
N GLY A 175 -5.31 -4.85 -12.81
CA GLY A 175 -4.54 -4.44 -13.98
C GLY A 175 -4.87 -5.25 -15.24
N THR A 176 -5.06 -6.57 -15.10
CA THR A 176 -5.46 -7.45 -16.21
C THR A 176 -6.83 -7.08 -16.75
N LEU A 177 -7.82 -6.90 -15.86
CA LEU A 177 -9.19 -6.51 -16.24
C LEU A 177 -9.22 -5.11 -16.86
N ALA A 178 -8.47 -4.15 -16.31
CA ALA A 178 -8.33 -2.81 -16.87
C ALA A 178 -7.75 -2.86 -18.30
N LYS A 179 -6.75 -3.69 -18.53
CA LYS A 179 -6.17 -3.87 -19.87
C LYS A 179 -7.17 -4.48 -20.85
N GLN A 180 -7.97 -5.45 -20.41
CA GLN A 180 -9.01 -6.09 -21.23
C GLN A 180 -10.13 -5.11 -21.61
N SER A 181 -10.46 -4.16 -20.74
CA SER A 181 -11.41 -3.07 -21.03
C SER A 181 -10.80 -1.90 -21.82
N GLY A 182 -9.54 -2.01 -22.25
CA GLY A 182 -8.84 -0.96 -23.02
C GLY A 182 -8.18 0.13 -22.17
N ASN A 183 -8.33 0.11 -20.84
CA ASN A 183 -7.73 1.11 -19.95
C ASN A 183 -6.26 0.75 -19.62
N VAL A 184 -5.39 0.97 -20.60
CA VAL A 184 -3.96 0.63 -20.50
C VAL A 184 -3.24 1.48 -19.44
N LYS A 185 -3.66 2.72 -19.23
CA LYS A 185 -3.08 3.62 -18.20
C LYS A 185 -3.33 3.04 -16.80
N LEU A 186 -4.58 2.69 -16.48
CA LEU A 186 -4.90 2.03 -15.20
C LEU A 186 -4.19 0.69 -15.04
N ALA A 187 -4.11 -0.11 -16.10
CA ALA A 187 -3.38 -1.38 -16.07
C ALA A 187 -1.91 -1.18 -15.70
N LYS A 188 -1.28 -0.12 -16.20
CA LYS A 188 0.10 0.24 -15.85
C LYS A 188 0.22 0.66 -14.38
N MET A 189 -0.72 1.47 -13.86
CA MET A 189 -0.77 1.88 -12.46
C MET A 189 -0.84 0.66 -11.53
N CYS A 190 -1.81 -0.23 -11.76
CA CYS A 190 -1.93 -1.47 -10.98
C CYS A 190 -0.68 -2.37 -11.10
N GLY A 191 -0.01 -2.35 -12.25
CA GLY A 191 1.22 -3.12 -12.48
C GLY A 191 2.40 -2.63 -11.65
N VAL A 192 2.55 -1.33 -11.45
CA VAL A 192 3.65 -0.76 -10.62
C VAL A 192 3.37 -0.88 -9.13
N ILE A 193 2.11 -0.85 -8.71
CA ILE A 193 1.70 -1.13 -7.33
C ILE A 193 1.98 -2.60 -6.98
N ALA A 194 1.78 -3.51 -7.92
CA ALA A 194 1.99 -4.95 -7.73
C ALA A 194 3.46 -5.40 -7.91
N ALA A 195 4.42 -4.52 -8.17
CA ALA A 195 5.81 -4.87 -8.44
C ALA A 195 6.67 -4.83 -7.18
#